data_262063c52ea82bc4f1e7f6dd7372942d
#
_entry.id   262063c52ea82bc4f1e7f6dd7372942d
#
_cell.length_a   1.000
_cell.length_b   1.000
_cell.length_c   1.000
_cell.angle_alpha   90.00
_cell.angle_beta   90.00
_cell.angle_gamma   90.00
#
_symmetry.space_group_name_H-M   'P 1'
#
loop_
_entity.id
_entity.type
_entity.pdbx_description
1 polymer ?
#
loop_
_entity_poly.entity_id
_entity_poly.type
_entity_poly.pdbx_seq_one_letter_code
_entity_poly.pdbx_strand_id
1 'polypeptide(L)'
;MVIDPQVAFINSRVLLIDIGGTNIRTASADIGSSSLINPYKQNLDCLASFDQMLQKFLDEDASIKHLVFSIAGPKLHHSIAMTNREFKIDEAEILKKFKVDSCHILNDWESIGHGLSLFKKDEMSFINDGNAFNETALILGPGTGLGAAQVIRESIVLPTEIGNSSFIIPELFSELGLENKKDFNVVEDLISGGGLAKIYSLFADKDISPEEIVGSYHSDQFAQKSVDVFLTSLAQILSELALAYMPGKGIYLAGGLMRSLKEFIDLDLFMRNFVVNRKSLHADVLKQMPIALINQEMTCLHGSLNFINKISQNLN
;
A
#
# COMPACT_ATOMS: atom_id res chain seq x y z
N MET A 1 -36.43 -13.45 -6.89
CA MET A 1 -35.95 -14.61 -6.13
C MET A 1 -34.83 -14.06 -5.23
N VAL A 2 -35.07 -13.89 -3.96
CA VAL A 2 -34.01 -13.45 -3.03
C VAL A 2 -33.20 -14.73 -2.81
N ILE A 3 -32.00 -14.79 -3.39
CA ILE A 3 -31.06 -15.88 -3.12
C ILE A 3 -30.63 -15.69 -1.66
N ASP A 4 -30.73 -16.76 -0.86
CA ASP A 4 -30.20 -16.77 0.50
C ASP A 4 -28.72 -16.36 0.43
N PRO A 5 -28.29 -15.29 1.13
CA PRO A 5 -26.89 -14.83 1.09
C PRO A 5 -25.88 -15.93 1.41
N GLN A 6 -26.25 -16.92 2.22
CA GLN A 6 -25.40 -18.06 2.57
C GLN A 6 -25.11 -19.00 1.39
N VAL A 7 -26.04 -19.15 0.45
CA VAL A 7 -25.88 -20.03 -0.72
C VAL A 7 -24.98 -19.41 -1.78
N ALA A 8 -24.85 -18.09 -1.80
CA ALA A 8 -24.11 -17.37 -2.84
C ALA A 8 -22.59 -17.64 -2.84
N PHE A 9 -21.98 -18.00 -1.67
CA PHE A 9 -20.55 -18.19 -1.54
C PHE A 9 -20.08 -19.66 -1.56
N ILE A 10 -21.01 -20.62 -1.52
CA ILE A 10 -20.65 -22.06 -1.48
C ILE A 10 -20.16 -22.51 -2.86
N ASN A 11 -18.93 -23.04 -2.91
CA ASN A 11 -18.27 -23.55 -4.12
C ASN A 11 -18.11 -22.49 -5.24
N SER A 12 -18.02 -21.21 -4.89
CA SER A 12 -17.80 -20.14 -5.84
C SER A 12 -16.37 -19.61 -5.80
N ARG A 13 -15.91 -19.10 -6.93
CA ARG A 13 -14.62 -18.42 -7.06
C ARG A 13 -14.79 -16.91 -7.09
N VAL A 14 -13.77 -16.26 -6.58
CA VAL A 14 -13.58 -14.83 -6.72
C VAL A 14 -12.45 -14.55 -7.72
N LEU A 15 -12.64 -13.56 -8.58
CA LEU A 15 -11.57 -12.94 -9.35
C LEU A 15 -11.11 -11.69 -8.59
N LEU A 16 -9.84 -11.65 -8.28
CA LEU A 16 -9.16 -10.58 -7.58
C LEU A 16 -8.37 -9.75 -8.61
N ILE A 17 -8.56 -8.43 -8.60
CA ILE A 17 -7.97 -7.53 -9.59
C ILE A 17 -7.36 -6.34 -8.86
N ASP A 18 -6.04 -6.20 -8.95
CA ASP A 18 -5.29 -5.08 -8.38
C ASP A 18 -4.82 -4.15 -9.51
N ILE A 19 -5.33 -2.92 -9.51
CA ILE A 19 -5.03 -1.89 -10.51
C ILE A 19 -4.21 -0.80 -9.84
N GLY A 20 -2.90 -0.94 -9.92
CA GLY A 20 -1.95 0.07 -9.43
C GLY A 20 -1.65 1.16 -10.46
N GLY A 21 -0.76 2.09 -10.14
CA GLY A 21 -0.36 3.17 -11.05
C GLY A 21 0.32 2.71 -12.34
N THR A 22 1.02 1.57 -12.31
CA THR A 22 1.87 1.08 -13.42
C THR A 22 1.46 -0.31 -13.91
N ASN A 23 0.87 -1.14 -13.07
CA ASN A 23 0.59 -2.54 -13.38
C ASN A 23 -0.82 -2.93 -12.96
N ILE A 24 -1.37 -3.93 -13.66
CA ILE A 24 -2.52 -4.72 -13.22
C ILE A 24 -2.02 -6.08 -12.77
N ARG A 25 -2.53 -6.55 -11.63
CA ARG A 25 -2.34 -7.92 -11.16
C ARG A 25 -3.70 -8.59 -11.01
N THR A 26 -3.78 -9.84 -11.39
CA THR A 26 -5.01 -10.63 -11.28
C THR A 26 -4.69 -12.00 -10.68
N ALA A 27 -5.65 -12.56 -9.96
CA ALA A 27 -5.65 -13.94 -9.56
C ALA A 27 -7.10 -14.40 -9.33
N SER A 28 -7.39 -15.67 -9.48
CA SER A 28 -8.60 -16.24 -8.92
C SER A 28 -8.33 -16.93 -7.58
N ALA A 29 -9.36 -17.19 -6.81
CA ALA A 29 -9.26 -17.97 -5.58
C ALA A 29 -10.62 -18.62 -5.27
N ASP A 30 -10.59 -19.78 -4.62
CA ASP A 30 -11.79 -20.37 -4.01
C ASP A 30 -12.10 -19.61 -2.72
N ILE A 31 -13.33 -19.16 -2.53
CA ILE A 31 -13.75 -18.45 -1.32
C ILE A 31 -13.60 -19.37 -0.10
N GLY A 32 -12.99 -18.85 0.97
CA GLY A 32 -12.60 -19.63 2.14
C GLY A 32 -11.16 -20.19 2.08
N SER A 33 -10.49 -20.11 0.91
CA SER A 33 -9.07 -20.46 0.75
C SER A 33 -8.16 -19.30 1.15
N SER A 34 -6.89 -19.59 1.39
CA SER A 34 -5.82 -18.61 1.55
C SER A 34 -4.88 -18.52 0.32
N SER A 35 -5.12 -19.38 -0.69
CA SER A 35 -4.23 -19.53 -1.83
C SER A 35 -4.75 -18.83 -3.07
N LEU A 36 -3.87 -18.08 -3.75
CA LEU A 36 -4.13 -17.49 -5.05
C LEU A 36 -3.93 -18.53 -6.15
N ILE A 37 -4.81 -18.53 -7.14
CA ILE A 37 -4.77 -19.41 -8.32
C ILE A 37 -4.39 -18.56 -9.53
N ASN A 38 -3.39 -18.99 -10.28
CA ASN A 38 -2.89 -18.35 -11.50
C ASN A 38 -2.62 -16.84 -11.34
N PRO A 39 -1.82 -16.41 -10.36
CA PRO A 39 -1.50 -14.99 -10.22
C PRO A 39 -0.73 -14.51 -11.46
N TYR A 40 -1.17 -13.38 -12.01
CA TYR A 40 -0.61 -12.80 -13.21
C TYR A 40 -0.40 -11.30 -13.05
N LYS A 41 0.67 -10.77 -13.64
CA LYS A 41 1.00 -9.35 -13.65
C LYS A 41 1.24 -8.88 -15.08
N GLN A 42 0.66 -7.74 -15.45
CA GLN A 42 0.87 -7.09 -16.74
C GLN A 42 0.91 -5.56 -16.61
N ASN A 43 1.42 -4.90 -17.64
CA ASN A 43 1.42 -3.45 -17.69
C ASN A 43 0.01 -2.88 -17.83
N LEU A 44 -0.17 -1.66 -17.34
CA LEU A 44 -1.45 -0.96 -17.29
C LEU A 44 -1.98 -0.49 -18.66
N ASP A 45 -1.19 -0.61 -19.73
CA ASP A 45 -1.58 -0.20 -21.09
C ASP A 45 -2.80 -0.96 -21.63
N CYS A 46 -3.17 -2.05 -20.97
CA CYS A 46 -4.35 -2.86 -21.31
C CYS A 46 -5.69 -2.29 -20.78
N LEU A 47 -5.72 -1.15 -20.06
CA LEU A 47 -6.99 -0.60 -19.55
C LEU A 47 -8.00 -0.24 -20.65
N ALA A 48 -7.56 0.13 -21.84
CA ALA A 48 -8.44 0.37 -22.98
C ALA A 48 -9.29 -0.85 -23.36
N SER A 49 -8.85 -2.07 -23.00
CA SER A 49 -9.52 -3.34 -23.21
C SER A 49 -9.99 -4.01 -21.90
N PHE A 50 -10.14 -3.22 -20.82
CA PHE A 50 -10.47 -3.74 -19.49
C PHE A 50 -11.74 -4.61 -19.48
N ASP A 51 -12.79 -4.16 -20.12
CA ASP A 51 -14.04 -4.92 -20.21
C ASP A 51 -13.86 -6.24 -20.95
N GLN A 52 -13.07 -6.24 -22.02
CA GLN A 52 -12.77 -7.46 -22.79
C GLN A 52 -11.91 -8.42 -21.95
N MET A 53 -10.95 -7.89 -21.21
CA MET A 53 -10.13 -8.68 -20.30
C MET A 53 -10.99 -9.32 -19.20
N LEU A 54 -11.89 -8.57 -18.58
CA LEU A 54 -12.77 -9.06 -17.53
C LEU A 54 -13.73 -10.13 -18.08
N GLN A 55 -14.34 -9.87 -19.24
CA GLN A 55 -15.23 -10.82 -19.90
C GLN A 55 -14.49 -12.13 -20.21
N LYS A 56 -13.26 -12.06 -20.69
CA LYS A 56 -12.43 -13.23 -20.98
C LYS A 56 -12.24 -14.11 -19.74
N PHE A 57 -11.90 -13.54 -18.58
CA PHE A 57 -11.76 -14.32 -17.34
C PHE A 57 -13.07 -15.02 -16.94
N LEU A 58 -14.21 -14.34 -17.10
CA LEU A 58 -15.52 -14.90 -16.77
C LEU A 58 -15.96 -15.99 -17.75
N ASP A 59 -15.57 -15.88 -19.03
CA ASP A 59 -15.87 -16.90 -20.05
C ASP A 59 -14.97 -18.14 -19.87
N GLU A 60 -13.71 -17.96 -19.44
CA GLU A 60 -12.75 -19.05 -19.20
C GLU A 60 -13.07 -19.85 -17.93
N ASP A 61 -13.69 -19.24 -16.92
CA ASP A 61 -14.05 -19.91 -15.67
C ASP A 61 -15.44 -19.48 -15.17
N ALA A 62 -16.45 -20.28 -15.52
CA ALA A 62 -17.83 -20.06 -15.12
C ALA A 62 -18.10 -20.18 -13.61
N SER A 63 -17.13 -20.67 -12.82
CA SER A 63 -17.22 -20.71 -11.36
C SER A 63 -16.91 -19.35 -10.70
N ILE A 64 -16.31 -18.41 -11.43
CA ILE A 64 -16.11 -17.03 -10.97
C ILE A 64 -17.47 -16.32 -10.90
N LYS A 65 -17.90 -16.03 -9.68
CA LYS A 65 -19.18 -15.36 -9.39
C LYS A 65 -19.00 -14.05 -8.61
N HIS A 66 -17.82 -13.82 -8.09
CA HIS A 66 -17.50 -12.68 -7.24
C HIS A 66 -16.30 -11.93 -7.79
N LEU A 67 -16.31 -10.61 -7.70
CA LEU A 67 -15.21 -9.74 -8.10
C LEU A 67 -14.78 -8.88 -6.93
N VAL A 68 -13.48 -8.77 -6.70
CA VAL A 68 -12.92 -7.79 -5.77
C VAL A 68 -11.83 -7.00 -6.49
N PHE A 69 -12.05 -5.70 -6.60
CA PHE A 69 -11.09 -4.76 -7.15
C PHE A 69 -10.33 -4.06 -6.04
N SER A 70 -9.03 -3.94 -6.21
CA SER A 70 -8.12 -3.11 -5.43
C SER A 70 -7.58 -2.05 -6.38
N ILE A 71 -7.85 -0.77 -6.12
CA ILE A 71 -7.56 0.30 -7.08
C ILE A 71 -6.86 1.45 -6.40
N ALA A 72 -5.75 1.90 -6.99
CA ALA A 72 -5.02 3.08 -6.53
C ALA A 72 -5.83 4.35 -6.82
N GLY A 73 -6.36 4.99 -5.77
CA GLY A 73 -7.13 6.22 -5.85
C GLY A 73 -8.13 6.38 -4.71
N PRO A 74 -8.67 7.59 -4.53
CA PRO A 74 -9.65 7.86 -3.50
C PRO A 74 -10.99 7.17 -3.79
N LYS A 75 -11.50 6.45 -2.78
CA LYS A 75 -12.80 5.78 -2.83
C LYS A 75 -13.92 6.74 -2.41
N LEU A 76 -14.91 6.90 -3.25
CA LEU A 76 -16.13 7.65 -2.95
C LEU A 76 -17.35 6.72 -3.06
N HIS A 77 -17.94 6.37 -1.92
CA HIS A 77 -19.05 5.41 -1.83
C HIS A 77 -18.69 4.05 -2.46
N HIS A 78 -19.32 3.68 -3.56
CA HIS A 78 -19.16 2.42 -4.29
C HIS A 78 -18.38 2.58 -5.60
N SER A 79 -17.59 3.66 -5.73
CA SER A 79 -16.79 3.91 -6.92
C SER A 79 -15.39 4.41 -6.57
N ILE A 80 -14.43 4.10 -7.43
CA ILE A 80 -13.07 4.65 -7.39
C ILE A 80 -12.73 5.22 -8.75
N ALA A 81 -12.09 6.40 -8.75
CA ALA A 81 -11.46 6.98 -9.92
C ALA A 81 -9.95 7.06 -9.70
N MET A 82 -9.17 6.69 -10.72
CA MET A 82 -7.71 6.82 -10.65
C MET A 82 -7.30 8.28 -10.79
N THR A 83 -6.35 8.72 -9.95
CA THR A 83 -5.90 10.12 -9.94
C THR A 83 -5.14 10.50 -11.22
N ASN A 84 -4.41 9.55 -11.81
CA ASN A 84 -3.47 9.80 -12.90
C ASN A 84 -3.95 9.30 -14.26
N ARG A 85 -5.20 8.82 -14.37
CA ARG A 85 -5.79 8.28 -15.61
C ARG A 85 -7.29 8.51 -15.63
N GLU A 86 -7.86 8.69 -16.81
CA GLU A 86 -9.32 8.70 -17.02
C GLU A 86 -9.88 7.28 -16.91
N PHE A 87 -9.88 6.73 -15.71
CA PHE A 87 -10.42 5.42 -15.42
C PHE A 87 -11.22 5.47 -14.13
N LYS A 88 -12.48 5.03 -14.23
CA LYS A 88 -13.41 4.94 -13.10
C LYS A 88 -14.10 3.58 -13.12
N ILE A 89 -14.25 2.99 -11.95
CA ILE A 89 -15.06 1.79 -11.75
C ILE A 89 -16.18 2.10 -10.75
N ASP A 90 -17.35 1.55 -11.03
CA ASP A 90 -18.54 1.60 -10.18
C ASP A 90 -19.11 0.18 -10.00
N GLU A 91 -19.37 -0.21 -8.74
CA GLU A 91 -19.84 -1.57 -8.39
C GLU A 91 -21.15 -1.92 -9.11
N ALA A 92 -22.11 -0.98 -9.17
CA ALA A 92 -23.42 -1.24 -9.77
C ALA A 92 -23.32 -1.40 -11.30
N GLU A 93 -22.43 -0.65 -11.95
CA GLU A 93 -22.19 -0.79 -13.39
C GLU A 93 -21.57 -2.15 -13.71
N ILE A 94 -20.58 -2.60 -12.93
CA ILE A 94 -19.94 -3.92 -13.08
C ILE A 94 -20.95 -5.05 -12.88
N LEU A 95 -21.71 -5.02 -11.79
CA LEU A 95 -22.74 -6.02 -11.50
C LEU A 95 -23.76 -6.15 -12.65
N LYS A 96 -24.23 -5.01 -13.16
CA LYS A 96 -25.19 -4.97 -14.27
C LYS A 96 -24.61 -5.52 -15.56
N LYS A 97 -23.35 -5.18 -15.86
CA LYS A 97 -22.70 -5.51 -17.12
C LYS A 97 -22.29 -6.98 -17.20
N PHE A 98 -21.67 -7.49 -16.15
CA PHE A 98 -21.06 -8.83 -16.15
C PHE A 98 -21.89 -9.91 -15.48
N LYS A 99 -23.03 -9.56 -14.86
CA LYS A 99 -23.97 -10.49 -14.23
C LYS A 99 -23.33 -11.42 -13.21
N VAL A 100 -22.39 -10.90 -12.42
CA VAL A 100 -21.77 -11.58 -11.29
C VAL A 100 -22.62 -11.40 -10.03
N ASP A 101 -22.45 -12.29 -9.04
CA ASP A 101 -23.26 -12.30 -7.83
C ASP A 101 -22.86 -11.19 -6.85
N SER A 102 -21.56 -10.83 -6.80
CA SER A 102 -21.09 -9.66 -6.06
C SER A 102 -19.89 -8.98 -6.72
N CYS A 103 -19.78 -7.69 -6.46
CA CYS A 103 -18.65 -6.88 -6.84
C CYS A 103 -18.31 -5.96 -5.67
N HIS A 104 -17.04 -5.93 -5.29
CA HIS A 104 -16.54 -5.06 -4.24
C HIS A 104 -15.35 -4.27 -4.76
N ILE A 105 -15.31 -2.99 -4.41
CA ILE A 105 -14.20 -2.10 -4.76
C ILE A 105 -13.53 -1.62 -3.47
N LEU A 106 -12.25 -1.87 -3.36
CA LEU A 106 -11.37 -1.42 -2.27
C LEU A 106 -10.35 -0.42 -2.82
N ASN A 107 -9.94 0.54 -2.01
CA ASN A 107 -8.69 1.23 -2.26
C ASN A 107 -7.53 0.23 -2.12
N ASP A 108 -6.40 0.44 -2.82
CA ASP A 108 -5.25 -0.47 -2.79
C ASP A 108 -4.69 -0.67 -1.38
N TRP A 109 -4.61 0.39 -0.58
CA TRP A 109 -4.15 0.31 0.82
C TRP A 109 -5.21 -0.26 1.76
N GLU A 110 -6.49 -0.05 1.47
CA GLU A 110 -7.59 -0.77 2.13
C GLU A 110 -7.43 -2.28 1.94
N SER A 111 -7.14 -2.72 0.71
CA SER A 111 -6.87 -4.12 0.41
C SER A 111 -5.68 -4.67 1.19
N ILE A 112 -4.52 -3.98 1.15
CA ILE A 112 -3.33 -4.42 1.89
C ILE A 112 -3.62 -4.50 3.38
N GLY A 113 -4.34 -3.54 3.94
CA GLY A 113 -4.74 -3.52 5.35
C GLY A 113 -5.58 -4.73 5.76
N HIS A 114 -6.49 -5.18 4.90
CA HIS A 114 -7.25 -6.42 5.12
C HIS A 114 -6.35 -7.67 5.14
N GLY A 115 -5.18 -7.63 4.48
CA GLY A 115 -4.19 -8.70 4.47
C GLY A 115 -3.30 -8.76 5.72
N LEU A 116 -3.26 -7.72 6.56
CA LEU A 116 -2.28 -7.60 7.64
C LEU A 116 -2.24 -8.81 8.58
N SER A 117 -3.40 -9.38 8.90
CA SER A 117 -3.50 -10.57 9.76
C SER A 117 -2.99 -11.87 9.12
N LEU A 118 -2.75 -11.88 7.81
CA LEU A 118 -2.23 -13.06 7.10
C LEU A 118 -0.70 -13.10 7.06
N PHE A 119 -0.03 -11.95 7.21
CA PHE A 119 1.42 -11.88 7.11
C PHE A 119 2.07 -12.40 8.39
N LYS A 120 2.90 -13.42 8.25
CA LYS A 120 3.61 -14.04 9.35
C LYS A 120 4.89 -13.27 9.70
N LYS A 121 5.39 -13.45 10.92
CA LYS A 121 6.62 -12.77 11.37
C LYS A 121 7.84 -13.10 10.53
N ASP A 122 7.95 -14.33 10.02
CA ASP A 122 9.03 -14.79 9.14
C ASP A 122 8.96 -14.20 7.72
N GLU A 123 7.80 -13.66 7.34
CA GLU A 123 7.58 -12.91 6.08
C GLU A 123 7.85 -11.41 6.23
N MET A 124 8.30 -10.98 7.39
CA MET A 124 8.58 -9.57 7.71
C MET A 124 10.05 -9.36 8.07
N SER A 125 10.54 -8.15 7.84
CA SER A 125 11.84 -7.68 8.31
C SER A 125 11.62 -6.55 9.30
N PHE A 126 11.97 -6.77 10.56
CA PHE A 126 11.76 -5.79 11.62
C PHE A 126 12.85 -4.73 11.61
N ILE A 127 12.43 -3.46 11.61
CA ILE A 127 13.27 -2.29 11.86
C ILE A 127 13.30 -2.03 13.36
N ASN A 128 12.17 -2.23 14.04
CA ASN A 128 12.04 -2.19 15.49
C ASN A 128 11.10 -3.31 15.93
N ASP A 129 11.55 -4.19 16.80
CA ASP A 129 10.70 -5.27 17.32
C ASP A 129 9.56 -4.74 18.20
N GLY A 130 9.86 -3.75 19.02
CA GLY A 130 8.90 -3.08 19.89
C GLY A 130 8.08 -4.01 20.78
N ASN A 131 7.06 -3.46 21.44
CA ASN A 131 6.07 -4.23 22.20
C ASN A 131 4.68 -3.64 21.95
N ALA A 132 3.82 -4.38 21.28
CA ALA A 132 2.46 -3.93 21.00
C ALA A 132 1.69 -3.57 22.28
N PHE A 133 1.01 -2.42 22.29
CA PHE A 133 0.28 -1.92 23.46
C PHE A 133 -1.18 -1.51 23.19
N ASN A 134 -1.63 -1.62 21.93
CA ASN A 134 -3.04 -1.45 21.56
C ASN A 134 -3.36 -2.27 20.30
N GLU A 135 -4.60 -2.16 19.79
CA GLU A 135 -5.10 -2.92 18.64
C GLU A 135 -5.11 -2.10 17.33
N THR A 136 -4.38 -0.99 17.28
CA THR A 136 -4.32 -0.13 16.10
C THR A 136 -2.97 -0.32 15.40
N ALA A 137 -3.00 -0.57 14.10
CA ALA A 137 -1.84 -0.61 13.23
C ALA A 137 -1.95 0.46 12.15
N LEU A 138 -0.80 0.87 11.61
CA LEU A 138 -0.68 1.70 10.42
C LEU A 138 0.07 0.91 9.36
N ILE A 139 -0.50 0.78 8.18
CA ILE A 139 0.17 0.19 7.03
C ILE A 139 0.33 1.26 5.96
N LEU A 140 1.53 1.39 5.41
CA LEU A 140 1.82 2.40 4.40
C LEU A 140 3.00 1.99 3.53
N GLY A 141 3.13 2.66 2.39
CA GLY A 141 4.32 2.46 1.57
C GLY A 141 4.43 3.42 0.41
N PRO A 142 5.64 3.93 0.23
CA PRO A 142 5.99 4.68 -0.97
C PRO A 142 5.97 3.75 -2.19
N GLY A 143 5.19 4.17 -3.18
CA GLY A 143 5.12 3.58 -4.52
C GLY A 143 5.27 4.70 -5.54
N THR A 144 4.42 4.76 -6.58
CA THR A 144 4.30 5.93 -7.48
C THR A 144 3.94 7.19 -6.68
N GLY A 145 3.01 7.07 -5.72
CA GLY A 145 2.71 8.03 -4.67
C GLY A 145 2.98 7.43 -3.29
N LEU A 146 2.32 7.96 -2.25
CA LEU A 146 2.33 7.42 -0.90
C LEU A 146 0.91 7.02 -0.50
N GLY A 147 0.65 5.74 -0.36
CA GLY A 147 -0.61 5.24 0.15
C GLY A 147 -0.50 4.74 1.59
N ALA A 148 -1.60 4.77 2.32
CA ALA A 148 -1.67 4.28 3.69
C ALA A 148 -3.09 3.90 4.11
N ALA A 149 -3.18 3.01 5.11
CA ALA A 149 -4.42 2.69 5.80
C ALA A 149 -4.18 2.44 7.29
N GLN A 150 -5.15 2.85 8.11
CA GLN A 150 -5.21 2.47 9.51
C GLN A 150 -5.99 1.16 9.64
N VAL A 151 -5.48 0.23 10.44
CA VAL A 151 -6.11 -1.07 10.70
C VAL A 151 -6.43 -1.15 12.20
N ILE A 152 -7.71 -1.40 12.52
CA ILE A 152 -8.18 -1.48 13.90
C ILE A 152 -8.73 -2.89 14.14
N ARG A 153 -8.20 -3.58 15.16
CA ARG A 153 -8.61 -4.94 15.55
C ARG A 153 -8.61 -5.94 14.38
N GLU A 154 -7.69 -5.74 13.41
CA GLU A 154 -7.53 -6.59 12.20
C GLU A 154 -8.78 -6.72 11.30
N SER A 155 -9.85 -6.01 11.62
CA SER A 155 -11.13 -6.11 10.92
C SER A 155 -11.60 -4.83 10.27
N ILE A 156 -11.36 -3.69 10.90
CA ILE A 156 -11.73 -2.36 10.37
C ILE A 156 -10.50 -1.77 9.71
N VAL A 157 -10.60 -1.49 8.42
CA VAL A 157 -9.54 -0.86 7.63
C VAL A 157 -10.05 0.48 7.12
N LEU A 158 -9.30 1.53 7.43
CA LEU A 158 -9.63 2.91 7.05
C LEU A 158 -8.52 3.42 6.14
N PRO A 159 -8.72 3.46 4.81
CA PRO A 159 -7.76 4.05 3.90
C PRO A 159 -7.61 5.55 4.17
N THR A 160 -6.44 6.10 3.92
CA THR A 160 -6.12 7.50 4.13
C THR A 160 -5.46 8.10 2.89
N GLU A 161 -5.63 9.39 2.67
CA GLU A 161 -4.95 10.16 1.63
C GLU A 161 -3.79 10.97 2.23
N ILE A 162 -3.07 10.39 3.20
CA ILE A 162 -2.00 11.08 3.92
C ILE A 162 -0.86 11.53 3.00
N GLY A 163 -0.63 10.83 1.90
CA GLY A 163 0.34 11.22 0.89
C GLY A 163 0.10 12.62 0.31
N ASN A 164 -1.18 12.99 0.18
CA ASN A 164 -1.62 14.29 -0.32
C ASN A 164 -1.79 15.37 0.77
N SER A 165 -1.42 15.07 2.01
CA SER A 165 -1.41 16.07 3.08
C SER A 165 -0.14 16.94 3.01
N SER A 166 -0.27 18.19 3.47
CA SER A 166 0.85 19.13 3.58
C SER A 166 1.61 19.00 4.91
N PHE A 167 1.73 17.80 5.43
CA PHE A 167 2.35 17.47 6.71
C PHE A 167 3.88 17.46 6.58
N ILE A 168 4.45 18.63 6.36
CA ILE A 168 5.88 18.79 6.08
C ILE A 168 6.56 19.41 7.30
N ILE A 169 7.68 18.82 7.72
CA ILE A 169 8.52 19.31 8.79
C ILE A 169 9.51 20.31 8.19
N PRO A 170 9.37 21.64 8.42
CA PRO A 170 10.23 22.62 7.79
C PRO A 170 11.71 22.44 8.13
N GLU A 171 12.01 21.99 9.34
CA GLU A 171 13.37 21.75 9.84
C GLU A 171 14.06 20.63 9.04
N LEU A 172 13.31 19.62 8.64
CA LEU A 172 13.80 18.49 7.85
C LEU A 172 14.44 18.93 6.54
N PHE A 173 13.82 19.89 5.82
CA PHE A 173 14.38 20.40 4.56
C PHE A 173 15.72 21.10 4.75
N SER A 174 15.87 21.87 5.84
CA SER A 174 17.14 22.54 6.16
C SER A 174 18.23 21.52 6.52
N GLU A 175 17.89 20.52 7.34
CA GLU A 175 18.81 19.46 7.76
C GLU A 175 19.31 18.61 6.59
N LEU A 176 18.44 18.37 5.62
CA LEU A 176 18.73 17.53 4.45
C LEU A 176 19.35 18.29 3.27
N GLY A 177 19.52 19.61 3.37
CA GLY A 177 20.05 20.44 2.30
C GLY A 177 19.08 20.56 1.11
N LEU A 178 17.78 20.38 1.33
CA LEU A 178 16.73 20.56 0.34
C LEU A 178 16.23 22.01 0.39
N GLU A 179 17.02 22.94 -0.07
CA GLU A 179 16.71 24.38 0.06
C GLU A 179 15.53 24.83 -0.82
N ASN A 180 15.23 24.10 -1.89
CA ASN A 180 14.17 24.45 -2.84
C ASN A 180 12.83 23.82 -2.45
N LYS A 181 12.15 24.42 -1.45
CA LYS A 181 10.86 23.95 -0.92
C LYS A 181 9.71 23.92 -1.93
N LYS A 182 9.84 24.56 -3.09
CA LYS A 182 8.74 24.73 -4.07
C LYS A 182 8.30 23.42 -4.72
N ASP A 183 9.16 22.40 -4.72
CA ASP A 183 8.90 21.12 -5.38
C ASP A 183 8.30 20.06 -4.43
N PHE A 184 8.21 20.40 -3.12
CA PHE A 184 7.72 19.50 -2.07
C PHE A 184 6.54 20.17 -1.35
N ASN A 185 5.32 19.95 -1.86
CA ASN A 185 4.10 20.57 -1.32
C ASN A 185 3.30 19.61 -0.44
N VAL A 186 3.39 18.31 -0.72
CA VAL A 186 2.69 17.24 0.00
C VAL A 186 3.66 16.14 0.41
N VAL A 187 3.25 15.29 1.33
CA VAL A 187 4.10 14.24 1.90
C VAL A 187 4.67 13.30 0.83
N GLU A 188 3.88 12.93 -0.16
CA GLU A 188 4.33 12.03 -1.24
C GLU A 188 5.36 12.68 -2.18
N ASP A 189 5.43 13.99 -2.23
CA ASP A 189 6.52 14.67 -2.96
C ASP A 189 7.90 14.37 -2.38
N LEU A 190 7.96 13.96 -1.11
CA LEU A 190 9.21 13.63 -0.42
C LEU A 190 9.40 12.11 -0.26
N ILE A 191 8.37 11.38 0.19
CA ILE A 191 8.44 9.96 0.49
C ILE A 191 7.60 9.11 -0.46
N SER A 192 7.92 9.19 -1.74
CA SER A 192 7.43 8.31 -2.80
C SER A 192 8.56 7.98 -3.79
N GLY A 193 8.31 7.13 -4.77
CA GLY A 193 9.25 6.92 -5.87
C GLY A 193 9.52 8.23 -6.62
N GLY A 194 8.47 9.01 -6.90
CA GLY A 194 8.62 10.36 -7.46
C GLY A 194 9.42 11.30 -6.57
N GLY A 195 9.23 11.22 -5.25
CA GLY A 195 10.01 11.96 -4.26
C GLY A 195 11.49 11.60 -4.28
N LEU A 196 11.82 10.32 -4.31
CA LEU A 196 13.21 9.86 -4.43
C LEU A 196 13.87 10.39 -5.73
N ALA A 197 13.17 10.33 -6.86
CA ALA A 197 13.65 10.87 -8.12
C ALA A 197 13.86 12.41 -8.06
N LYS A 198 12.94 13.16 -7.44
CA LYS A 198 13.10 14.62 -7.20
C LYS A 198 14.33 14.92 -6.35
N ILE A 199 14.55 14.18 -5.25
CA ILE A 199 15.72 14.35 -4.39
C ILE A 199 17.01 14.12 -5.19
N TYR A 200 17.05 13.07 -5.99
CA TYR A 200 18.22 12.78 -6.82
C TYR A 200 18.48 13.88 -7.85
N SER A 201 17.44 14.33 -8.56
CA SER A 201 17.55 15.40 -9.55
C SER A 201 18.12 16.70 -8.95
N LEU A 202 17.76 17.04 -7.71
CA LEU A 202 18.30 18.20 -6.99
C LEU A 202 19.81 18.07 -6.69
N PHE A 203 20.32 16.86 -6.45
CA PHE A 203 21.73 16.67 -6.15
C PHE A 203 22.61 16.44 -7.38
N ALA A 204 22.06 15.76 -8.40
CA ALA A 204 22.81 15.30 -9.56
C ALA A 204 22.60 16.15 -10.83
N ASP A 205 21.61 17.07 -10.80
CA ASP A 205 21.12 17.82 -11.99
C ASP A 205 20.81 16.87 -13.17
N LYS A 206 20.20 15.72 -12.85
CA LYS A 206 19.88 14.66 -13.80
C LYS A 206 18.66 13.89 -13.33
N ASP A 207 17.78 13.50 -14.28
CA ASP A 207 16.62 12.67 -14.01
C ASP A 207 16.90 11.22 -14.36
N ILE A 208 16.71 10.32 -13.39
CA ILE A 208 16.71 8.86 -13.58
C ILE A 208 15.57 8.25 -12.74
N SER A 209 15.19 7.01 -13.04
CA SER A 209 14.13 6.31 -12.35
C SER A 209 14.50 5.95 -10.90
N PRO A 210 13.52 5.79 -10.00
CA PRO A 210 13.77 5.32 -8.64
C PRO A 210 14.52 3.99 -8.60
N GLU A 211 14.24 3.09 -9.54
CA GLU A 211 14.90 1.80 -9.68
C GLU A 211 16.38 1.95 -10.01
N GLU A 212 16.72 2.88 -10.93
CA GLU A 212 18.12 3.20 -11.28
C GLU A 212 18.85 3.85 -10.09
N ILE A 213 18.18 4.75 -9.33
CA ILE A 213 18.77 5.37 -8.14
C ILE A 213 19.13 4.30 -7.12
N VAL A 214 18.19 3.42 -6.78
CA VAL A 214 18.42 2.33 -5.82
C VAL A 214 19.51 1.38 -6.32
N GLY A 215 19.47 1.00 -7.60
CA GLY A 215 20.49 0.13 -8.21
C GLY A 215 21.90 0.74 -8.26
N SER A 216 22.00 2.06 -8.24
CA SER A 216 23.28 2.79 -8.27
C SER A 216 23.81 3.20 -6.90
N TYR A 217 23.16 2.79 -5.79
CA TYR A 217 23.51 3.21 -4.43
C TYR A 217 25.01 3.09 -4.10
N HIS A 218 25.66 2.00 -4.50
CA HIS A 218 27.07 1.75 -4.21
C HIS A 218 28.05 2.38 -5.21
N SER A 219 27.57 2.86 -6.36
CA SER A 219 28.41 3.34 -7.47
C SER A 219 28.25 4.83 -7.76
N ASP A 220 27.20 5.48 -7.25
CA ASP A 220 26.89 6.88 -7.46
C ASP A 220 26.65 7.57 -6.10
N GLN A 221 27.52 8.53 -5.77
CA GLN A 221 27.43 9.28 -4.52
C GLN A 221 26.12 10.08 -4.37
N PHE A 222 25.53 10.52 -5.49
CA PHE A 222 24.24 11.23 -5.46
C PHE A 222 23.08 10.26 -5.23
N ALA A 223 23.17 9.06 -5.78
CA ALA A 223 22.19 8.00 -5.50
C ALA A 223 22.23 7.59 -4.03
N GLN A 224 23.43 7.36 -3.47
CA GLN A 224 23.60 7.08 -2.05
C GLN A 224 23.01 8.20 -1.19
N LYS A 225 23.41 9.46 -1.43
CA LYS A 225 22.90 10.61 -0.69
C LYS A 225 21.37 10.72 -0.78
N SER A 226 20.80 10.47 -1.95
CA SER A 226 19.34 10.56 -2.16
C SER A 226 18.57 9.49 -1.39
N VAL A 227 19.07 8.26 -1.36
CA VAL A 227 18.49 7.17 -0.57
C VAL A 227 18.60 7.47 0.94
N ASP A 228 19.75 7.96 1.41
CA ASP A 228 19.95 8.31 2.82
C ASP A 228 19.00 9.43 3.27
N VAL A 229 18.83 10.47 2.43
CA VAL A 229 17.87 11.56 2.65
C VAL A 229 16.44 11.03 2.67
N PHE A 230 16.09 10.16 1.71
CA PHE A 230 14.77 9.54 1.65
C PHE A 230 14.45 8.72 2.90
N LEU A 231 15.37 7.85 3.36
CA LEU A 231 15.18 7.02 4.54
C LEU A 231 15.11 7.84 5.83
N THR A 232 15.89 8.91 5.93
CA THR A 232 15.81 9.87 7.04
C THR A 232 14.46 10.57 7.07
N SER A 233 13.99 11.05 5.90
CA SER A 233 12.68 11.69 5.76
C SER A 233 11.55 10.73 6.10
N LEU A 234 11.63 9.49 5.63
CA LEU A 234 10.65 8.45 5.95
C LEU A 234 10.56 8.23 7.46
N ALA A 235 11.68 8.08 8.16
CA ALA A 235 11.69 7.85 9.60
C ALA A 235 11.04 9.02 10.37
N GLN A 236 11.35 10.27 10.01
CA GLN A 236 10.78 11.45 10.69
C GLN A 236 9.29 11.63 10.38
N ILE A 237 8.86 11.42 9.14
CA ILE A 237 7.43 11.48 8.78
C ILE A 237 6.66 10.35 9.47
N LEU A 238 7.21 9.13 9.52
CA LEU A 238 6.61 8.03 10.28
C LEU A 238 6.41 8.38 11.76
N SER A 239 7.33 9.12 12.35
CA SER A 239 7.20 9.60 13.73
C SER A 239 5.99 10.51 13.92
N GLU A 240 5.73 11.44 12.98
CA GLU A 240 4.53 12.28 13.01
C GLU A 240 3.25 11.44 12.86
N LEU A 241 3.24 10.54 11.89
CA LEU A 241 2.09 9.66 11.66
C LEU A 241 1.86 8.72 12.86
N ALA A 242 2.93 8.24 13.49
CA ALA A 242 2.85 7.40 14.68
C ALA A 242 2.20 8.14 15.86
N LEU A 243 2.49 9.42 16.04
CA LEU A 243 1.84 10.23 17.07
C LEU A 243 0.39 10.59 16.71
N ALA A 244 0.09 10.77 15.42
CA ALA A 244 -1.26 11.10 14.96
C ALA A 244 -2.22 9.90 15.03
N TYR A 245 -1.76 8.71 14.62
CA TYR A 245 -2.59 7.50 14.51
C TYR A 245 -2.42 6.53 15.69
N MET A 246 -1.40 6.70 16.52
CA MET A 246 -1.08 5.85 17.68
C MET A 246 -1.12 4.34 17.35
N PRO A 247 -0.35 3.87 16.33
CA PRO A 247 -0.38 2.49 15.87
C PRO A 247 0.41 1.58 16.81
N GLY A 248 -0.08 1.39 18.05
CA GLY A 248 0.62 0.61 19.05
C GLY A 248 0.69 -0.88 18.77
N LYS A 249 -0.08 -1.39 17.80
CA LYS A 249 0.09 -2.76 17.28
C LYS A 249 1.26 -2.86 16.30
N GLY A 250 1.61 -1.77 15.63
CA GLY A 250 2.77 -1.66 14.77
C GLY A 250 2.55 -0.79 13.54
N ILE A 251 3.68 -0.41 12.93
CA ILE A 251 3.78 0.27 11.65
C ILE A 251 4.33 -0.73 10.65
N TYR A 252 3.61 -0.94 9.55
CA TYR A 252 3.95 -1.94 8.55
C TYR A 252 4.23 -1.26 7.21
N LEU A 253 5.48 -1.34 6.76
CA LEU A 253 5.93 -0.81 5.48
C LEU A 253 5.72 -1.86 4.39
N ALA A 254 5.10 -1.49 3.28
CA ALA A 254 4.86 -2.38 2.16
C ALA A 254 5.21 -1.71 0.82
N GLY A 255 5.27 -2.50 -0.24
CA GLY A 255 5.50 -2.00 -1.60
C GLY A 255 6.88 -2.33 -2.17
N GLY A 256 6.99 -2.21 -3.50
CA GLY A 256 8.21 -2.57 -4.24
C GLY A 256 9.42 -1.74 -3.85
N LEU A 257 9.23 -0.41 -3.76
CA LEU A 257 10.32 0.50 -3.40
C LEU A 257 10.88 0.19 -2.01
N MET A 258 10.01 -0.08 -1.02
CA MET A 258 10.48 -0.43 0.33
C MET A 258 11.26 -1.75 0.35
N ARG A 259 10.83 -2.75 -0.44
CA ARG A 259 11.60 -4.01 -0.55
C ARG A 259 12.97 -3.80 -1.18
N SER A 260 13.08 -2.91 -2.18
CA SER A 260 14.37 -2.57 -2.81
C SER A 260 15.28 -1.74 -1.89
N LEU A 261 14.71 -0.93 -1.00
CA LEU A 261 15.45 -0.10 -0.05
C LEU A 261 15.88 -0.84 1.23
N LYS A 262 15.36 -2.04 1.45
CA LYS A 262 15.53 -2.80 2.70
C LYS A 262 16.98 -2.96 3.14
N GLU A 263 17.89 -3.29 2.23
CA GLU A 263 19.30 -3.54 2.51
C GLU A 263 20.09 -2.27 2.87
N PHE A 264 19.55 -1.10 2.55
CA PHE A 264 20.16 0.20 2.83
C PHE A 264 19.66 0.82 4.14
N ILE A 265 18.73 0.19 4.86
CA ILE A 265 18.21 0.68 6.12
C ILE A 265 19.21 0.39 7.24
N ASP A 266 19.92 1.42 7.70
CA ASP A 266 20.63 1.37 8.99
C ASP A 266 19.59 1.50 10.12
N LEU A 267 19.37 0.39 10.85
CA LEU A 267 18.34 0.30 11.88
C LEU A 267 18.52 1.31 13.00
N ASP A 268 19.75 1.51 13.46
CA ASP A 268 20.06 2.44 14.53
C ASP A 268 19.86 3.89 14.09
N LEU A 269 20.30 4.24 12.88
CA LEU A 269 20.10 5.57 12.31
C LEU A 269 18.61 5.84 12.07
N PHE A 270 17.87 4.86 11.54
CA PHE A 270 16.44 4.98 11.32
C PHE A 270 15.69 5.24 12.62
N MET A 271 15.99 4.47 13.68
CA MET A 271 15.35 4.65 14.98
C MET A 271 15.76 5.95 15.68
N ARG A 272 17.00 6.44 15.52
CA ARG A 272 17.38 7.77 15.98
C ARG A 272 16.54 8.86 15.30
N ASN A 273 16.36 8.78 13.98
CA ASN A 273 15.54 9.74 13.23
C ASN A 273 14.05 9.62 13.57
N PHE A 274 13.56 8.41 13.83
CA PHE A 274 12.16 8.17 14.23
C PHE A 274 11.79 8.84 15.55
N VAL A 275 12.73 9.03 16.46
CA VAL A 275 12.48 9.68 17.76
C VAL A 275 13.12 11.05 17.90
N VAL A 276 13.72 11.59 16.85
CA VAL A 276 14.40 12.88 16.89
C VAL A 276 13.44 14.01 17.27
N ASN A 277 13.91 14.98 18.01
CA ASN A 277 13.14 16.17 18.44
C ASN A 277 11.86 15.86 19.24
N ARG A 278 11.75 14.65 19.85
CA ARG A 278 10.62 14.25 20.70
C ARG A 278 10.90 14.47 22.17
N LYS A 279 9.88 14.87 22.92
CA LYS A 279 9.93 14.85 24.39
C LYS A 279 10.11 13.40 24.86
N SER A 280 10.84 13.18 25.95
CA SER A 280 11.20 11.87 26.47
C SER A 280 10.03 10.86 26.49
N LEU A 281 8.89 11.22 27.09
CA LEU A 281 7.71 10.33 27.16
C LEU A 281 7.18 9.92 25.78
N HIS A 282 7.17 10.83 24.80
CA HIS A 282 6.72 10.52 23.44
C HIS A 282 7.75 9.63 22.73
N ALA A 283 9.05 9.89 22.92
CA ALA A 283 10.10 9.04 22.37
C ALA A 283 9.99 7.60 22.94
N ASP A 284 9.70 7.46 24.24
CA ASP A 284 9.53 6.16 24.87
C ASP A 284 8.32 5.40 24.32
N VAL A 285 7.19 6.10 24.07
CA VAL A 285 6.01 5.50 23.41
C VAL A 285 6.34 5.07 21.98
N LEU A 286 7.02 5.91 21.21
CA LEU A 286 7.41 5.59 19.83
C LEU A 286 8.33 4.36 19.76
N LYS A 287 9.29 4.24 20.67
CA LYS A 287 10.19 3.06 20.75
C LYS A 287 9.46 1.75 21.07
N GLN A 288 8.28 1.81 21.69
CA GLN A 288 7.46 0.63 21.94
C GLN A 288 6.77 0.11 20.67
N MET A 289 6.55 0.97 19.64
CA MET A 289 5.82 0.58 18.45
C MET A 289 6.67 -0.37 17.59
N PRO A 290 6.19 -1.58 17.24
CA PRO A 290 6.82 -2.41 16.24
C PRO A 290 6.87 -1.68 14.90
N ILE A 291 7.99 -1.77 14.17
CA ILE A 291 8.12 -1.28 12.80
C ILE A 291 8.66 -2.42 11.95
N ALA A 292 7.91 -2.84 10.95
CA ALA A 292 8.29 -3.97 10.10
C ALA A 292 8.04 -3.68 8.62
N LEU A 293 8.86 -4.27 7.77
CA LEU A 293 8.69 -4.29 6.32
C LEU A 293 8.10 -5.63 5.90
N ILE A 294 7.02 -5.61 5.12
CA ILE A 294 6.38 -6.78 4.55
C ILE A 294 7.16 -7.20 3.30
N ASN A 295 7.75 -8.39 3.33
CA ASN A 295 8.54 -8.93 2.22
C ASN A 295 7.67 -9.53 1.11
N GLN A 296 6.42 -9.91 1.44
CA GLN A 296 5.53 -10.60 0.52
C GLN A 296 5.11 -9.69 -0.64
N GLU A 297 5.03 -10.29 -1.83
CA GLU A 297 4.46 -9.66 -3.02
C GLU A 297 2.95 -9.90 -3.11
N MET A 298 2.28 -9.18 -4.05
CA MET A 298 0.84 -9.31 -4.30
C MET A 298 -0.04 -9.10 -3.05
N THR A 299 0.42 -8.25 -2.14
CA THR A 299 -0.26 -7.96 -0.87
C THR A 299 -1.71 -7.50 -1.06
N CYS A 300 -2.01 -6.72 -2.12
CA CYS A 300 -3.38 -6.31 -2.46
C CYS A 300 -4.28 -7.52 -2.76
N LEU A 301 -3.81 -8.50 -3.54
CA LEU A 301 -4.61 -9.68 -3.89
C LEU A 301 -4.88 -10.55 -2.66
N HIS A 302 -3.88 -10.77 -1.81
CA HIS A 302 -4.06 -11.49 -0.54
C HIS A 302 -5.04 -10.77 0.39
N GLY A 303 -4.94 -9.45 0.49
CA GLY A 303 -5.85 -8.64 1.30
C GLY A 303 -7.28 -8.65 0.76
N SER A 304 -7.44 -8.54 -0.56
CA SER A 304 -8.75 -8.66 -1.23
C SER A 304 -9.38 -10.03 -1.01
N LEU A 305 -8.59 -11.11 -1.04
CA LEU A 305 -9.06 -12.45 -0.71
C LEU A 305 -9.51 -12.56 0.75
N ASN A 306 -8.73 -12.02 1.67
CA ASN A 306 -9.11 -12.03 3.09
C ASN A 306 -10.38 -11.19 3.36
N PHE A 307 -10.55 -10.08 2.65
CA PHE A 307 -11.75 -9.26 2.72
C PHE A 307 -13.00 -10.06 2.35
N ILE A 308 -13.02 -10.70 1.17
CA ILE A 308 -14.19 -11.47 0.73
C ILE A 308 -14.44 -12.72 1.60
N ASN A 309 -13.38 -13.35 2.12
CA ASN A 309 -13.50 -14.45 3.05
C ASN A 309 -14.18 -14.02 4.36
N LYS A 310 -13.83 -12.84 4.91
CA LYS A 310 -14.50 -12.28 6.10
C LYS A 310 -15.96 -11.95 5.85
N ILE A 311 -16.30 -11.41 4.66
CA ILE A 311 -17.69 -11.16 4.29
C ILE A 311 -18.48 -12.48 4.26
N SER A 312 -17.94 -13.50 3.59
CA SER A 312 -18.63 -14.79 3.48
C SER A 312 -18.84 -15.46 4.85
N GLN A 313 -17.91 -15.28 5.80
CA GLN A 313 -18.04 -15.80 7.18
C GLN A 313 -19.07 -15.05 8.03
N ASN A 314 -19.18 -13.72 7.83
CA ASN A 314 -20.15 -12.89 8.59
C ASN A 314 -21.61 -13.08 8.12
N LEU A 315 -21.82 -13.73 6.98
CA LEU A 315 -23.13 -14.10 6.45
C LEU A 315 -23.56 -15.50 6.87
N ASN A 316 -22.69 -16.28 7.50
CA ASN A 316 -22.94 -17.58 8.12
C ASN A 316 -23.19 -17.43 9.62
#